data_a1ae760de535f9c03d3e25e2648929ed
#
_entry.id   a1ae760de535f9c03d3e25e2648929ed
#
_cell.length_a   1.000
_cell.length_b   1.000
_cell.length_c   1.000
_cell.angle_alpha   90.00
_cell.angle_beta   90.00
_cell.angle_gamma   90.00
#
_symmetry.space_group_name_H-M   'P 1'
#
loop_
_entity.id
_entity.type
_entity.pdbx_description
1 polymer ?
#
loop_
_entity_poly.entity_id
_entity_poly.type
_entity_poly.pdbx_seq_one_letter_code
_entity_poly.pdbx_strand_id
1 'polypeptide(L)'
;MSKKFGLGKGLNALIPEEVSNNINSKKEKNKDGVALIDINLIKNNNEQPRKLFDDEKILELAESIKHNGIIQPIILRKVDSKYVIVAGERRWRAAKLIGVKEVPSIIMDLTDKQVMEISLIENIQRQDLNAIEEANAYKKLISEFNLTQEELSKRLGKSRTAITNTMRLLNLSEGVKQYLIEGVISEGH
;
A
#
# COMPACT_ATOMS: atom_id res chain seq x y z
N MET A 1 -1.15 31.16 14.62
CA MET A 1 -1.92 29.89 14.74
C MET A 1 -1.41 28.93 13.67
N SER A 2 -0.60 27.97 14.05
CA SER A 2 0.07 27.02 13.16
C SER A 2 -0.87 25.86 12.87
N LYS A 3 -1.32 25.67 11.61
CA LYS A 3 -2.10 24.52 11.19
C LYS A 3 -1.21 23.27 11.20
N LYS A 4 -1.47 22.33 12.10
CA LYS A 4 -0.90 20.98 12.07
C LYS A 4 -1.44 20.27 10.83
N PHE A 5 -0.57 20.04 9.85
CA PHE A 5 -0.82 19.06 8.79
C PHE A 5 -0.69 17.66 9.39
N GLY A 6 -1.80 17.02 9.71
CA GLY A 6 -1.81 15.62 10.10
C GLY A 6 -1.65 14.73 8.85
N LEU A 7 -0.81 13.69 8.95
CA LEU A 7 -0.81 12.59 7.99
C LEU A 7 -2.25 12.10 7.79
N GLY A 8 -2.66 11.99 6.52
CA GLY A 8 -4.04 11.60 6.18
C GLY A 8 -4.42 10.27 6.84
N LYS A 9 -5.69 10.14 7.26
CA LYS A 9 -6.26 8.98 7.98
C LYS A 9 -5.95 7.61 7.36
N GLY A 10 -5.61 7.54 6.06
CA GLY A 10 -5.28 6.31 5.36
C GLY A 10 -3.90 5.73 5.68
N LEU A 11 -2.89 6.57 5.98
CA LEU A 11 -1.53 6.08 6.25
C LEU A 11 -1.39 5.47 7.64
N ASN A 12 -2.10 6.02 8.64
CA ASN A 12 -2.11 5.47 10.00
C ASN A 12 -2.76 4.07 10.08
N ALA A 13 -3.66 3.74 9.17
CA ALA A 13 -4.27 2.41 9.09
C ALA A 13 -3.32 1.34 8.51
N LEU A 14 -2.27 1.76 7.79
CA LEU A 14 -1.31 0.87 7.15
C LEU A 14 -0.09 0.54 8.04
N ILE A 15 0.08 1.26 9.14
CA ILE A 15 1.23 1.07 10.04
C ILE A 15 0.77 0.22 11.22
N PRO A 16 1.35 -0.99 11.46
CA PRO A 16 1.10 -1.78 12.65
C PRO A 16 1.32 -0.95 13.93
N GLU A 17 0.47 -1.12 14.95
CA GLU A 17 0.54 -0.36 16.22
C GLU A 17 1.92 -0.44 16.90
N GLU A 18 2.62 -1.57 16.75
CA GLU A 18 3.98 -1.77 17.26
C GLU A 18 5.02 -0.85 16.60
N VAL A 19 4.81 -0.50 15.32
CA VAL A 19 5.69 0.40 14.58
C VAL A 19 5.37 1.85 14.90
N SER A 20 4.10 2.18 15.14
CA SER A 20 3.68 3.53 15.56
C SER A 20 4.31 3.95 16.90
N ASN A 21 4.51 3.01 17.82
CA ASN A 21 5.14 3.27 19.11
C ASN A 21 6.67 3.51 18.98
N ASN A 22 7.32 2.88 18.01
CA ASN A 22 8.75 3.07 17.76
C ASN A 22 9.09 4.41 17.06
N ILE A 23 8.17 4.97 16.30
CA ILE A 23 8.33 6.29 15.66
C ILE A 23 8.37 7.41 16.71
N ASN A 24 7.65 7.24 17.82
CA ASN A 24 7.61 8.23 18.90
C ASN A 24 8.82 8.19 19.86
N SER A 25 9.62 7.12 19.86
CA SER A 25 10.75 6.95 20.80
C SER A 25 12.11 7.35 20.26
N LYS A 26 12.28 7.62 18.96
CA LYS A 26 13.50 8.15 18.33
C LYS A 26 13.32 9.60 17.90
N LYS A 27 13.05 10.49 18.85
CA LYS A 27 13.17 11.94 18.65
C LYS A 27 14.63 12.34 18.87
N GLU A 28 15.41 12.40 17.77
CA GLU A 28 16.39 13.48 17.58
C GLU A 28 16.88 13.45 16.13
N LYS A 29 16.65 14.58 15.41
CA LYS A 29 17.07 14.94 14.05
C LYS A 29 16.26 14.37 12.88
N ASN A 30 15.03 14.83 12.74
CA ASN A 30 14.44 15.40 11.49
C ASN A 30 12.97 15.67 11.79
N LYS A 31 12.48 16.88 11.57
CA LYS A 31 11.05 17.20 11.65
C LYS A 31 10.33 16.26 10.66
N ASP A 32 9.49 15.38 11.18
CA ASP A 32 8.55 14.47 10.48
C ASP A 32 9.05 13.12 9.93
N GLY A 33 10.26 12.64 10.23
CA GLY A 33 10.71 11.30 9.79
C GLY A 33 10.91 11.15 8.26
N VAL A 34 10.85 12.23 7.50
CA VAL A 34 11.06 12.25 6.04
C VAL A 34 12.53 12.56 5.74
N ALA A 35 13.17 11.71 4.93
CA ALA A 35 14.53 11.89 4.43
C ALA A 35 14.52 12.02 2.90
N LEU A 36 15.44 12.81 2.34
CA LEU A 36 15.71 12.84 0.91
C LEU A 36 16.66 11.69 0.58
N ILE A 37 16.25 10.82 -0.33
CA ILE A 37 17.01 9.63 -0.73
C ILE A 37 17.30 9.69 -2.22
N ASP A 38 18.56 9.42 -2.59
CA ASP A 38 18.97 9.31 -4.00
C ASP A 38 18.15 8.22 -4.70
N ILE A 39 17.47 8.59 -5.79
CA ILE A 39 16.58 7.73 -6.55
C ILE A 39 17.28 6.48 -7.09
N ASN A 40 18.60 6.54 -7.33
CA ASN A 40 19.42 5.44 -7.84
C ASN A 40 19.71 4.39 -6.75
N LEU A 41 19.60 4.74 -5.48
CA LEU A 41 19.74 3.80 -4.36
C LEU A 41 18.45 3.01 -4.12
N ILE A 42 17.35 3.40 -4.78
CA ILE A 42 16.03 2.80 -4.59
C ILE A 42 15.79 1.73 -5.66
N LYS A 43 15.38 0.54 -5.22
CA LYS A 43 14.97 -0.57 -6.06
C LYS A 43 13.47 -0.83 -5.92
N ASN A 44 12.85 -1.27 -7.01
CA ASN A 44 11.49 -1.83 -6.92
C ASN A 44 11.50 -3.18 -6.20
N ASN A 45 10.38 -3.52 -5.60
CA ASN A 45 10.16 -4.86 -5.08
C ASN A 45 9.65 -5.76 -6.22
N ASN A 46 10.46 -6.74 -6.64
CA ASN A 46 10.10 -7.67 -7.73
C ASN A 46 8.91 -8.58 -7.40
N GLU A 47 8.51 -8.66 -6.13
CA GLU A 47 7.37 -9.46 -5.66
C GLU A 47 6.04 -8.71 -5.72
N GLN A 48 6.03 -7.46 -6.16
CA GLN A 48 4.78 -6.71 -6.28
C GLN A 48 3.92 -7.26 -7.43
N PRO A 49 2.63 -7.57 -7.18
CA PRO A 49 1.73 -8.22 -8.15
C PRO A 49 1.37 -7.34 -9.35
N ARG A 50 1.66 -6.03 -9.28
CA ARG A 50 1.32 -5.10 -10.35
C ARG A 50 2.34 -5.14 -11.48
N LYS A 51 2.07 -5.97 -12.50
CA LYS A 51 2.91 -6.07 -13.72
C LYS A 51 2.53 -5.08 -14.82
N LEU A 52 1.28 -4.60 -14.83
CA LEU A 52 0.80 -3.64 -15.83
C LEU A 52 0.66 -2.26 -15.17
N PHE A 53 1.50 -1.33 -15.59
CA PHE A 53 1.36 0.09 -15.27
C PHE A 53 0.78 0.76 -16.52
N ASP A 54 -0.22 1.57 -16.30
CA ASP A 54 -0.78 2.46 -17.31
C ASP A 54 0.22 3.60 -17.51
N ASP A 55 0.95 3.55 -18.61
CA ASP A 55 2.03 4.49 -18.90
C ASP A 55 1.51 5.93 -19.04
N GLU A 56 0.28 6.12 -19.54
CA GLU A 56 -0.36 7.44 -19.60
C GLU A 56 -0.56 8.04 -18.21
N LYS A 57 -1.04 7.25 -17.27
CA LYS A 57 -1.21 7.70 -15.87
C LYS A 57 0.12 7.93 -15.13
N ILE A 58 1.22 7.32 -15.59
CA ILE A 58 2.56 7.64 -15.05
C ILE A 58 3.04 8.98 -15.61
N LEU A 59 2.77 9.27 -16.89
CA LEU A 59 3.11 10.56 -17.50
C LEU A 59 2.36 11.71 -16.85
N GLU A 60 1.06 11.59 -16.63
CA GLU A 60 0.27 12.59 -15.89
C GLU A 60 0.83 12.86 -14.50
N LEU A 61 1.19 11.77 -13.77
CA LEU A 61 1.80 11.89 -12.45
C LEU A 61 3.18 12.55 -12.51
N ALA A 62 3.98 12.27 -13.56
CA ALA A 62 5.28 12.87 -13.76
C ALA A 62 5.18 14.39 -13.99
N GLU A 63 4.22 14.85 -14.78
CA GLU A 63 3.93 16.29 -14.96
C GLU A 63 3.51 16.94 -13.64
N SER A 64 2.64 16.28 -12.87
CA SER A 64 2.25 16.78 -11.54
C SER A 64 3.44 16.89 -10.60
N ILE A 65 4.33 15.88 -10.58
CA ILE A 65 5.55 15.90 -9.73
C ILE A 65 6.51 17.00 -10.17
N LYS A 66 6.61 17.29 -11.47
CA LYS A 66 7.47 18.35 -12.01
C LYS A 66 7.04 19.74 -11.50
N HIS A 67 5.74 19.97 -11.35
CA HIS A 67 5.20 21.26 -10.90
C HIS A 67 5.12 21.38 -9.37
N ASN A 68 4.73 20.32 -8.68
CA ASN A 68 4.37 20.38 -7.27
C ASN A 68 5.36 19.61 -6.36
N GLY A 69 6.33 18.89 -6.95
CA GLY A 69 7.15 17.95 -6.21
C GLY A 69 6.38 16.71 -5.76
N ILE A 70 7.04 15.86 -4.99
CA ILE A 70 6.41 14.69 -4.37
C ILE A 70 5.83 15.12 -3.02
N ILE A 71 4.51 15.34 -2.98
CA ILE A 71 3.80 15.78 -1.76
C ILE A 71 3.74 14.67 -0.73
N GLN A 72 3.46 13.44 -1.16
CA GLN A 72 3.37 12.27 -0.29
C GLN A 72 4.65 11.44 -0.38
N PRO A 73 5.43 11.29 0.71
CA PRO A 73 6.69 10.55 0.70
C PRO A 73 6.54 9.10 0.23
N ILE A 74 7.62 8.55 -0.34
CA ILE A 74 7.73 7.13 -0.69
C ILE A 74 8.10 6.37 0.58
N ILE A 75 7.46 5.21 0.81
CA ILE A 75 7.80 4.34 1.94
C ILE A 75 8.86 3.35 1.49
N LEU A 76 9.99 3.36 2.17
CA LEU A 76 11.15 2.53 1.86
C LEU A 76 11.54 1.66 3.05
N ARG A 77 12.08 0.49 2.76
CA ARG A 77 12.81 -0.34 3.71
C ARG A 77 14.29 -0.35 3.34
N LYS A 78 15.16 -0.22 4.33
CA LYS A 78 16.60 -0.35 4.12
C LYS A 78 16.97 -1.84 4.01
N VAL A 79 17.69 -2.19 2.96
CA VAL A 79 18.26 -3.52 2.74
C VAL A 79 19.73 -3.33 2.37
N ASP A 80 20.62 -3.68 3.26
CA ASP A 80 22.07 -3.44 3.14
C ASP A 80 22.38 -1.97 2.85
N SER A 81 23.00 -1.67 1.71
CA SER A 81 23.35 -0.32 1.24
C SER A 81 22.29 0.32 0.33
N LYS A 82 21.16 -0.33 0.10
CA LYS A 82 20.08 0.10 -0.82
C LYS A 82 18.75 0.20 -0.09
N TYR A 83 17.77 0.72 -0.81
CA TYR A 83 16.40 0.84 -0.33
C TYR A 83 15.46 0.08 -1.25
N VAL A 84 14.47 -0.59 -0.68
CA VAL A 84 13.42 -1.31 -1.42
C VAL A 84 12.10 -0.60 -1.18
N ILE A 85 11.32 -0.40 -2.24
CA ILE A 85 10.02 0.27 -2.17
C ILE A 85 9.03 -0.65 -1.47
N VAL A 86 8.42 -0.13 -0.40
CA VAL A 86 7.28 -0.76 0.30
C VAL A 86 5.97 -0.23 -0.28
N ALA A 87 5.86 1.12 -0.44
CA ALA A 87 4.72 1.76 -1.06
C ALA A 87 5.13 3.03 -1.82
N GLY A 88 4.44 3.33 -2.91
CA GLY A 88 4.68 4.53 -3.72
C GLY A 88 5.47 4.29 -5.00
N GLU A 89 5.47 3.07 -5.58
CA GLU A 89 6.21 2.73 -6.80
C GLU A 89 5.86 3.65 -7.98
N ARG A 90 4.59 4.03 -8.17
CA ARG A 90 4.19 4.95 -9.25
C ARG A 90 4.89 6.31 -9.13
N ARG A 91 5.00 6.85 -7.91
CA ARG A 91 5.69 8.12 -7.63
C ARG A 91 7.19 8.01 -7.93
N TRP A 92 7.81 6.91 -7.53
CA TRP A 92 9.21 6.64 -7.84
C TRP A 92 9.45 6.53 -9.35
N ARG A 93 8.60 5.78 -10.10
CA ARG A 93 8.71 5.67 -11.56
C ARG A 93 8.54 7.01 -12.25
N ALA A 94 7.52 7.77 -11.87
CA ALA A 94 7.25 9.10 -12.40
C ALA A 94 8.41 10.07 -12.11
N ALA A 95 8.96 10.08 -10.89
CA ALA A 95 10.11 10.89 -10.53
C ALA A 95 11.38 10.50 -11.31
N LYS A 96 11.59 9.20 -11.52
CA LYS A 96 12.71 8.70 -12.32
C LYS A 96 12.61 9.11 -13.78
N LEU A 97 11.39 9.10 -14.34
CA LEU A 97 11.13 9.51 -15.73
C LEU A 97 11.52 10.96 -15.99
N ILE A 98 11.27 11.86 -15.04
CA ILE A 98 11.60 13.29 -15.16
C ILE A 98 12.98 13.66 -14.61
N GLY A 99 13.80 12.67 -14.25
CA GLY A 99 15.19 12.88 -13.84
C GLY A 99 15.38 13.52 -12.46
N VAL A 100 14.42 13.35 -11.54
CA VAL A 100 14.59 13.78 -10.14
C VAL A 100 15.72 13.00 -9.50
N LYS A 101 16.66 13.70 -8.84
CA LYS A 101 17.84 13.08 -8.21
C LYS A 101 17.52 12.47 -6.84
N GLU A 102 16.74 13.15 -6.04
CA GLU A 102 16.40 12.77 -4.66
C GLU A 102 14.88 12.82 -4.46
N VAL A 103 14.37 11.87 -3.71
CA VAL A 103 12.91 11.78 -3.45
C VAL A 103 12.62 11.77 -1.94
N PRO A 104 11.60 12.51 -1.47
CA PRO A 104 11.21 12.48 -0.08
C PRO A 104 10.69 11.09 0.27
N SER A 105 11.28 10.49 1.31
CA SER A 105 11.03 9.11 1.68
C SER A 105 10.95 8.94 3.18
N ILE A 106 10.13 7.99 3.63
CA ILE A 106 10.09 7.51 5.01
C ILE A 106 10.77 6.15 5.04
N ILE A 107 11.83 6.01 5.83
CA ILE A 107 12.54 4.76 5.99
C ILE A 107 11.92 4.03 7.18
N MET A 108 11.46 2.81 6.94
CA MET A 108 10.88 1.94 7.97
C MET A 108 11.75 0.70 8.16
N ASP A 109 11.94 0.31 9.40
CA ASP A 109 12.60 -0.96 9.75
C ASP A 109 11.53 -2.05 9.79
N LEU A 110 11.33 -2.73 8.67
CA LEU A 110 10.28 -3.71 8.47
C LEU A 110 10.88 -5.08 8.14
N THR A 111 10.29 -6.13 8.68
CA THR A 111 10.57 -7.51 8.26
C THR A 111 9.95 -7.80 6.89
N ASP A 112 10.43 -8.84 6.19
CA ASP A 112 9.83 -9.27 4.90
C ASP A 112 8.34 -9.53 5.03
N LYS A 113 7.93 -10.15 6.15
CA LYS A 113 6.53 -10.44 6.46
C LYS A 113 5.69 -9.15 6.56
N GLN A 114 6.19 -8.12 7.24
CA GLN A 114 5.50 -6.83 7.37
C GLN A 114 5.42 -6.07 6.03
N VAL A 115 6.48 -6.15 5.21
CA VAL A 115 6.46 -5.57 3.86
C VAL A 115 5.39 -6.21 2.99
N MET A 116 5.30 -7.56 3.02
CA MET A 116 4.27 -8.30 2.29
C MET A 116 2.86 -7.95 2.78
N GLU A 117 2.66 -7.84 4.10
CA GLU A 117 1.39 -7.44 4.70
C GLU A 117 0.94 -6.05 4.23
N ILE A 118 1.82 -5.06 4.33
CA ILE A 118 1.54 -3.67 3.90
C ILE A 118 1.20 -3.64 2.40
N SER A 119 1.96 -4.36 1.59
CA SER A 119 1.74 -4.44 0.13
C SER A 119 0.39 -5.07 -0.22
N LEU A 120 -0.03 -6.12 0.51
CA LEU A 120 -1.34 -6.74 0.33
C LEU A 120 -2.49 -5.81 0.75
N ILE A 121 -2.34 -5.12 1.88
CA ILE A 121 -3.34 -4.15 2.36
C ILE A 121 -3.48 -2.99 1.37
N GLU A 122 -2.34 -2.44 0.87
CA GLU A 122 -2.36 -1.38 -0.15
C GLU A 122 -3.08 -1.83 -1.42
N ASN A 123 -2.82 -3.06 -1.87
CA ASN A 123 -3.48 -3.61 -3.05
C ASN A 123 -4.99 -3.79 -2.85
N ILE A 124 -5.44 -4.20 -1.65
CA ILE A 124 -6.88 -4.33 -1.32
C ILE A 124 -7.60 -2.97 -1.34
N GLN A 125 -6.91 -1.89 -0.99
CA GLN A 125 -7.50 -0.54 -0.97
C GLN A 125 -7.66 0.08 -2.37
N ARG A 126 -7.32 -0.66 -3.43
CA ARG A 126 -7.55 -0.23 -4.81
C ARG A 126 -9.04 -0.31 -5.15
N GLN A 127 -9.49 0.61 -6.00
CA GLN A 127 -10.89 0.69 -6.42
C GLN A 127 -11.25 -0.29 -7.55
N ASP A 128 -10.27 -0.99 -8.11
CA ASP A 128 -10.40 -1.82 -9.32
C ASP A 128 -10.34 -3.34 -9.05
N LEU A 129 -10.40 -3.78 -7.79
CA LEU A 129 -10.50 -5.18 -7.44
C LEU A 129 -11.92 -5.72 -7.66
N ASN A 130 -12.04 -6.90 -8.26
CA ASN A 130 -13.30 -7.62 -8.23
C ASN A 130 -13.51 -8.33 -6.89
N ALA A 131 -14.76 -8.72 -6.60
CA ALA A 131 -15.15 -9.32 -5.33
C ALA A 131 -14.40 -10.63 -5.00
N ILE A 132 -14.06 -11.42 -6.01
CA ILE A 132 -13.30 -12.67 -5.84
C ILE A 132 -11.84 -12.41 -5.55
N GLU A 133 -11.23 -11.40 -6.19
CA GLU A 133 -9.86 -10.95 -5.89
C GLU A 133 -9.76 -10.41 -4.45
N GLU A 134 -10.73 -9.60 -4.04
CA GLU A 134 -10.83 -9.07 -2.68
C GLU A 134 -10.97 -10.20 -1.65
N ALA A 135 -11.83 -11.17 -1.90
CA ALA A 135 -12.02 -12.34 -1.04
C ALA A 135 -10.75 -13.18 -0.90
N ASN A 136 -10.02 -13.42 -1.99
CA ASN A 136 -8.74 -14.13 -1.99
C ASN A 136 -7.66 -13.37 -1.20
N ALA A 137 -7.60 -12.05 -1.34
CA ALA A 137 -6.69 -11.21 -0.59
C ALA A 137 -6.97 -11.26 0.93
N TYR A 138 -8.25 -11.23 1.34
CA TYR A 138 -8.64 -11.42 2.74
C TYR A 138 -8.22 -12.79 3.27
N LYS A 139 -8.50 -13.85 2.51
CA LYS A 139 -8.09 -15.22 2.88
C LYS A 139 -6.58 -15.30 3.06
N LYS A 140 -5.82 -14.72 2.15
CA LYS A 140 -4.35 -14.69 2.21
C LYS A 140 -3.85 -13.94 3.45
N LEU A 141 -4.39 -12.76 3.75
CA LEU A 141 -4.04 -11.99 4.95
C LEU A 141 -4.32 -12.80 6.24
N ILE A 142 -5.47 -13.44 6.34
CA ILE A 142 -5.82 -14.24 7.51
C ILE A 142 -4.88 -15.44 7.66
N SER A 143 -4.62 -16.19 6.58
CA SER A 143 -3.83 -17.43 6.65
C SER A 143 -2.33 -17.19 6.84
N GLU A 144 -1.73 -16.22 6.13
CA GLU A 144 -0.28 -15.99 6.16
C GLU A 144 0.17 -15.12 7.34
N PHE A 145 -0.70 -14.20 7.80
CA PHE A 145 -0.37 -13.29 8.89
C PHE A 145 -1.04 -13.65 10.22
N ASN A 146 -1.81 -14.76 10.26
CA ASN A 146 -2.54 -15.25 11.42
C ASN A 146 -3.50 -14.19 12.02
N LEU A 147 -4.11 -13.37 11.14
CA LEU A 147 -5.05 -12.35 11.55
C LEU A 147 -6.43 -12.95 11.81
N THR A 148 -7.12 -12.45 12.81
CA THR A 148 -8.56 -12.69 12.96
C THR A 148 -9.35 -11.81 11.99
N GLN A 149 -10.58 -12.19 11.67
CA GLN A 149 -11.46 -11.34 10.86
C GLN A 149 -11.73 -9.98 11.51
N GLU A 150 -11.69 -9.91 12.83
CA GLU A 150 -11.86 -8.67 13.58
C GLU A 150 -10.65 -7.74 13.43
N GLU A 151 -9.44 -8.26 13.56
CA GLU A 151 -8.21 -7.49 13.31
C GLU A 151 -8.13 -7.00 11.88
N LEU A 152 -8.48 -7.87 10.91
CA LEU A 152 -8.54 -7.48 9.50
C LEU A 152 -9.56 -6.36 9.27
N SER A 153 -10.74 -6.43 9.91
CA SER A 153 -11.78 -5.39 9.79
C SER A 153 -11.29 -4.03 10.30
N LYS A 154 -10.60 -4.01 11.44
CA LYS A 154 -10.01 -2.79 12.00
C LYS A 154 -8.95 -2.19 11.07
N ARG A 155 -8.06 -3.03 10.49
CA ARG A 155 -6.99 -2.59 9.59
C ARG A 155 -7.50 -2.04 8.26
N LEU A 156 -8.57 -2.63 7.71
CA LEU A 156 -9.16 -2.19 6.45
C LEU A 156 -10.22 -1.10 6.60
N GLY A 157 -10.64 -0.79 7.84
CA GLY A 157 -11.74 0.16 8.09
C GLY A 157 -13.10 -0.36 7.59
N LYS A 158 -13.25 -1.69 7.44
CA LYS A 158 -14.49 -2.35 7.00
C LYS A 158 -15.17 -3.05 8.19
N SER A 159 -16.48 -3.31 8.10
CA SER A 159 -17.14 -4.10 9.12
C SER A 159 -16.72 -5.58 9.06
N ARG A 160 -16.68 -6.27 10.19
CA ARG A 160 -16.42 -7.72 10.24
C ARG A 160 -17.42 -8.49 9.38
N THR A 161 -18.69 -8.07 9.37
CA THR A 161 -19.73 -8.68 8.56
C THR A 161 -19.44 -8.55 7.07
N ALA A 162 -18.97 -7.38 6.59
CA ALA A 162 -18.56 -7.19 5.20
C ALA A 162 -17.45 -8.17 4.81
N ILE A 163 -16.40 -8.27 5.62
CA ILE A 163 -15.28 -9.20 5.37
C ILE A 163 -15.78 -10.66 5.31
N THR A 164 -16.63 -11.04 6.27
CA THR A 164 -17.19 -12.41 6.30
C THR A 164 -18.02 -12.70 5.04
N ASN A 165 -18.85 -11.76 4.60
CA ASN A 165 -19.68 -11.93 3.40
C ASN A 165 -18.82 -12.03 2.14
N THR A 166 -17.84 -11.14 1.96
CA THR A 166 -16.91 -11.22 0.82
C THR A 166 -16.16 -12.56 0.82
N MET A 167 -15.64 -13.02 1.97
CA MET A 167 -14.97 -14.32 2.05
C MET A 167 -15.88 -15.52 1.72
N ARG A 168 -17.17 -15.44 1.99
CA ARG A 168 -18.12 -16.51 1.64
C ARG A 168 -18.24 -16.71 0.13
N LEU A 169 -17.96 -15.69 -0.69
CA LEU A 169 -17.96 -15.80 -2.15
C LEU A 169 -16.97 -16.86 -2.65
N LEU A 170 -15.91 -17.16 -1.90
CA LEU A 170 -14.97 -18.23 -2.26
C LEU A 170 -15.58 -19.64 -2.22
N ASN A 171 -16.71 -19.82 -1.54
CA ASN A 171 -17.42 -21.11 -1.45
C ASN A 171 -18.43 -21.31 -2.60
N LEU A 172 -18.62 -20.32 -3.47
CA LEU A 172 -19.50 -20.44 -4.64
C LEU A 172 -18.87 -21.37 -5.68
N SER A 173 -19.72 -21.94 -6.55
CA SER A 173 -19.24 -22.72 -7.69
C SER A 173 -18.42 -21.85 -8.65
N GLU A 174 -17.48 -22.46 -9.38
CA GLU A 174 -16.60 -21.74 -10.30
C GLU A 174 -17.37 -20.93 -11.36
N GLY A 175 -18.49 -21.48 -11.87
CA GLY A 175 -19.34 -20.77 -12.84
C GLY A 175 -19.94 -19.48 -12.27
N VAL A 176 -20.38 -19.49 -11.00
CA VAL A 176 -20.92 -18.29 -10.34
C VAL A 176 -19.79 -17.28 -10.03
N LYS A 177 -18.62 -17.76 -9.62
CA LYS A 177 -17.44 -16.88 -9.44
C LYS A 177 -17.07 -16.17 -10.74
N GLN A 178 -17.13 -16.87 -11.87
CA GLN A 178 -16.83 -16.27 -13.16
C GLN A 178 -17.80 -15.12 -13.49
N TYR A 179 -19.09 -15.27 -13.24
CA TYR A 179 -20.08 -14.19 -13.43
C TYR A 179 -19.83 -12.98 -12.52
N LEU A 180 -19.31 -13.20 -11.29
CA LEU A 180 -18.90 -12.12 -10.40
C LEU A 180 -17.66 -11.40 -10.93
N ILE A 181 -16.67 -12.12 -11.47
CA ILE A 181 -15.46 -11.55 -12.06
C ILE A 181 -15.79 -10.72 -13.30
N GLU A 182 -16.71 -11.20 -14.14
CA GLU A 182 -17.17 -10.52 -15.35
C GLU A 182 -18.14 -9.35 -15.07
N GLY A 183 -18.56 -9.19 -13.80
CA GLY A 183 -19.51 -8.15 -13.41
C GLY A 183 -20.96 -8.38 -13.90
N VAL A 184 -21.28 -9.59 -14.34
CA VAL A 184 -22.64 -9.99 -14.79
C VAL A 184 -23.61 -10.01 -13.60
N ILE A 185 -23.11 -10.42 -12.44
CA ILE A 185 -23.82 -10.38 -11.16
C ILE A 185 -23.00 -9.61 -10.13
N SER A 186 -23.64 -9.03 -9.13
CA SER A 186 -23.01 -8.36 -8.00
C SER A 186 -23.01 -9.23 -6.75
N GLU A 187 -22.21 -8.84 -5.74
CA GLU A 187 -22.17 -9.52 -4.43
C GLU A 187 -23.52 -9.62 -3.71
N GLY A 188 -24.48 -8.77 -4.07
CA GLY A 188 -25.81 -8.73 -3.48
C GLY A 188 -26.82 -9.71 -4.11
N HIS A 189 -26.48 -10.34 -5.23
CA HIS A 189 -27.31 -11.39 -5.86
C HIS A 189 -27.04 -12.74 -5.20
#